data_1b1564da844fc08b0f91247e0a80b7d3
#
_entry.id   1b1564da844fc08b0f91247e0a80b7d3
#
_cell.length_a   1.000
_cell.length_b   1.000
_cell.length_c   1.000
_cell.angle_alpha   90.00
_cell.angle_beta   90.00
_cell.angle_gamma   90.00
#
_symmetry.space_group_name_H-M   'P 1'
#
loop_
_entity.id
_entity.type
_entity.pdbx_description
1 polymer ?
#
loop_
_entity_poly.entity_id
_entity_poly.type
_entity_poly.pdbx_seq_one_letter_code
_entity_poly.pdbx_strand_id
1 'polypeptide(L)'
;MIRNQLFNRRVNVLLLFGALLFVGSCAETEIEKMNREFNEFVLEYEKKVIPLYEKHNQAAYNAAVSGDEAEYQSATEFKIVLSKIHSNKENFKKLKRIRDSKLITDKELKRELDNLYNLYLPNQFDESKLVEIITLENELKKKFNTFRPKVDEKEISVNEIEEVLRSSSNLAKLETYWMASKSVGKFVDSQLIELVKKRNIAAEELGFNNYYEMMLITSGQDPDEIENIFDELDILTRGPYIQLKEEIDQYLALKLNIEEEDLMPWHYQNRFFQTAPRIYDVDYDQFYKKADMVGLVKKYFSGIGLDISDVLDSSDLYDKPGKRQLAFTTDINRKGKVRILGNFEKTQISMTTLLYESGFAAYLKYIANDLLFVLHKPPHFAANDAIASLFSSFSTNPGWLKKVVGVSKTSTDKIKDASLKQLRLEKYVFSRWAQVMYRFEQEMYNDPDQDLNTLWWSLVENYQMINKPKERNEPDWATKTHLITMPCSYHNYMLGELIASQIHTYINQNILDDNGGCDTKCVDNPEIGKYMIDKLFKPGATYNLNSWLENATGEKLSPDFYTNQYIKIE
;
A
#
# COMPACT_ATOMS: atom_id res chain seq x y z
N MET A 1 10.88 11.20 30.96
CA MET A 1 9.61 11.29 31.70
C MET A 1 8.56 10.29 31.18
N ILE A 2 8.43 10.11 29.88
CA ILE A 2 7.44 9.20 29.22
C ILE A 2 7.69 7.71 29.52
N ARG A 3 8.97 7.28 29.66
CA ARG A 3 9.32 5.90 30.01
C ARG A 3 8.77 5.45 31.38
N ASN A 4 8.52 6.40 32.26
CA ASN A 4 7.92 6.13 33.58
C ASN A 4 6.38 6.05 33.54
N GLN A 5 5.71 6.61 32.54
CA GLN A 5 4.25 6.57 32.48
C GLN A 5 3.71 5.25 31.91
N LEU A 6 4.38 4.67 30.89
CA LEU A 6 4.00 3.34 30.36
C LEU A 6 4.37 2.23 31.34
N PHE A 7 5.53 2.33 31.97
CA PHE A 7 5.91 1.45 33.06
C PHE A 7 4.95 1.59 34.25
N ASN A 8 4.55 2.82 34.59
CA ASN A 8 3.58 3.10 35.65
C ASN A 8 2.16 2.64 35.28
N ARG A 9 1.72 2.67 34.02
CA ARG A 9 0.38 2.18 33.63
C ARG A 9 0.31 0.65 33.74
N ARG A 10 1.35 -0.09 33.32
CA ARG A 10 1.45 -1.56 33.52
C ARG A 10 1.80 -1.93 34.98
N VAL A 11 2.63 -1.15 35.64
CA VAL A 11 2.97 -1.32 37.08
C VAL A 11 1.81 -0.90 37.98
N ASN A 12 1.01 0.11 37.61
CA ASN A 12 -0.20 0.46 38.39
C ASN A 12 -1.30 -0.59 38.25
N VAL A 13 -1.40 -1.29 37.12
CA VAL A 13 -2.25 -2.48 37.02
C VAL A 13 -1.71 -3.61 37.92
N LEU A 14 -0.40 -3.82 37.98
CA LEU A 14 0.26 -4.76 38.88
C LEU A 14 0.23 -4.34 40.34
N LEU A 15 0.30 -3.03 40.65
CA LEU A 15 0.24 -2.47 42.03
C LEU A 15 -1.19 -2.36 42.57
N LEU A 16 -2.21 -2.18 41.74
CA LEU A 16 -3.62 -2.33 42.12
C LEU A 16 -3.95 -3.77 42.51
N PHE A 17 -3.30 -4.76 41.89
CA PHE A 17 -3.37 -6.17 42.31
C PHE A 17 -2.53 -6.46 43.55
N GLY A 18 -1.42 -5.74 43.78
CA GLY A 18 -0.57 -5.88 44.96
C GLY A 18 -1.14 -5.27 46.26
N ALA A 19 -2.03 -4.29 46.18
CA ALA A 19 -2.65 -3.65 47.35
C ALA A 19 -3.88 -4.41 47.89
N LEU A 20 -4.39 -5.40 47.16
CA LEU A 20 -5.47 -6.31 47.57
C LEU A 20 -4.97 -7.59 48.29
N LEU A 21 -3.67 -7.69 48.60
CA LEU A 21 -3.04 -8.86 49.23
C LEU A 21 -3.15 -8.89 50.77
N PHE A 22 -3.99 -8.09 51.39
CA PHE A 22 -4.31 -8.25 52.80
C PHE A 22 -5.84 -8.26 53.00
N VAL A 23 -6.44 -9.40 52.84
CA VAL A 23 -7.54 -10.05 53.56
C VAL A 23 -8.19 -11.12 52.64
N GLY A 24 -7.93 -12.38 52.90
CA GLY A 24 -8.66 -13.51 52.29
C GLY A 24 -7.88 -14.16 51.14
N SER A 25 -7.60 -15.45 51.29
CA SER A 25 -7.15 -16.34 50.22
C SER A 25 -8.26 -16.46 49.17
N CYS A 26 -8.44 -15.45 48.32
CA CYS A 26 -9.13 -15.64 47.03
C CYS A 26 -8.15 -16.27 46.08
N ALA A 27 -8.41 -17.50 45.65
CA ALA A 27 -7.69 -18.10 44.53
C ALA A 27 -7.81 -17.17 43.32
N GLU A 28 -6.68 -16.87 42.66
CA GLU A 28 -6.64 -16.10 41.42
C GLU A 28 -7.65 -16.67 40.41
N THR A 29 -8.51 -15.85 39.88
CA THR A 29 -9.48 -16.29 38.87
C THR A 29 -8.76 -16.67 37.57
N GLU A 30 -9.36 -17.55 36.75
CA GLU A 30 -8.79 -17.90 35.45
C GLU A 30 -8.62 -16.67 34.53
N ILE A 31 -9.49 -15.66 34.65
CA ILE A 31 -9.37 -14.40 33.93
C ILE A 31 -8.13 -13.63 34.38
N GLU A 32 -7.93 -13.45 35.69
CA GLU A 32 -6.76 -12.75 36.24
C GLU A 32 -5.46 -13.44 35.85
N LYS A 33 -5.43 -14.78 35.98
CA LYS A 33 -4.30 -15.60 35.58
C LYS A 33 -3.98 -15.41 34.10
N MET A 34 -4.97 -15.44 33.21
CA MET A 34 -4.76 -15.31 31.76
C MET A 34 -4.27 -13.91 31.40
N ASN A 35 -4.84 -12.86 32.00
CA ASN A 35 -4.38 -11.48 31.81
C ASN A 35 -2.93 -11.29 32.30
N ARG A 36 -2.57 -11.86 33.45
CA ARG A 36 -1.20 -11.81 33.98
C ARG A 36 -0.23 -12.52 33.05
N GLU A 37 -0.54 -13.75 32.63
CA GLU A 37 0.31 -14.52 31.71
C GLU A 37 0.51 -13.81 30.35
N PHE A 38 -0.52 -13.14 29.84
CA PHE A 38 -0.41 -12.36 28.61
C PHE A 38 0.45 -11.12 28.82
N ASN A 39 0.24 -10.36 29.90
CA ASN A 39 1.06 -9.19 30.19
C ASN A 39 2.54 -9.54 30.39
N GLU A 40 2.85 -10.65 31.10
CA GLU A 40 4.23 -11.15 31.23
C GLU A 40 4.85 -11.50 29.88
N PHE A 41 4.08 -12.16 29.01
CA PHE A 41 4.51 -12.49 27.65
C PHE A 41 4.84 -11.22 26.86
N VAL A 42 3.97 -10.21 26.88
CA VAL A 42 4.17 -8.96 26.15
C VAL A 42 5.39 -8.19 26.67
N LEU A 43 5.58 -8.12 27.99
CA LEU A 43 6.75 -7.47 28.58
C LEU A 43 8.07 -8.11 28.10
N GLU A 44 8.15 -9.44 28.11
CA GLU A 44 9.34 -10.16 27.62
C GLU A 44 9.53 -10.02 26.10
N TYR A 45 8.43 -9.97 25.35
CA TYR A 45 8.45 -9.76 23.90
C TYR A 45 8.97 -8.35 23.57
N GLU A 46 8.37 -7.30 24.15
CA GLU A 46 8.77 -5.91 23.91
C GLU A 46 10.21 -5.62 24.31
N LYS A 47 10.68 -6.16 25.43
CA LYS A 47 12.06 -6.03 25.88
C LYS A 47 13.08 -6.52 24.84
N LYS A 48 12.73 -7.57 24.08
CA LYS A 48 13.57 -8.13 23.02
C LYS A 48 13.37 -7.41 21.68
N VAL A 49 12.12 -7.15 21.31
CA VAL A 49 11.77 -6.71 19.96
C VAL A 49 11.98 -5.21 19.73
N ILE A 50 11.65 -4.37 20.71
CA ILE A 50 11.77 -2.91 20.53
C ILE A 50 13.18 -2.48 20.12
N PRO A 51 14.26 -2.86 20.83
CA PRO A 51 15.61 -2.45 20.44
C PRO A 51 16.06 -3.07 19.11
N LEU A 52 15.61 -4.29 18.78
CA LEU A 52 15.92 -4.92 17.49
C LEU A 52 15.22 -4.23 16.32
N TYR A 53 13.95 -3.86 16.54
CA TYR A 53 13.15 -3.13 15.54
C TYR A 53 13.78 -1.78 15.20
N GLU A 54 14.16 -0.99 16.22
CA GLU A 54 14.82 0.31 16.01
C GLU A 54 16.15 0.15 15.26
N LYS A 55 17.00 -0.82 15.67
CA LYS A 55 18.26 -1.09 15.00
C LYS A 55 18.08 -1.55 13.55
N HIS A 56 17.13 -2.45 13.31
CA HIS A 56 16.82 -2.91 11.96
C HIS A 56 16.39 -1.75 11.05
N ASN A 57 15.42 -0.94 11.47
CA ASN A 57 14.92 0.15 10.65
C ASN A 57 15.96 1.26 10.42
N GLN A 58 16.78 1.56 11.44
CA GLN A 58 17.86 2.53 11.28
C GLN A 58 18.91 2.04 10.27
N ALA A 59 19.36 0.79 10.38
CA ALA A 59 20.30 0.20 9.44
C ALA A 59 19.71 0.11 8.02
N ALA A 60 18.44 -0.31 7.89
CA ALA A 60 17.75 -0.38 6.60
C ALA A 60 17.60 1.00 5.94
N TYR A 61 17.30 2.03 6.73
CA TYR A 61 17.26 3.41 6.23
C TYR A 61 18.64 3.90 5.80
N ASN A 62 19.68 3.71 6.63
CA ASN A 62 21.04 4.09 6.31
C ASN A 62 21.55 3.40 5.04
N ALA A 63 21.32 2.08 4.92
CA ALA A 63 21.64 1.30 3.73
C ALA A 63 20.99 1.87 2.46
N ALA A 64 19.70 2.22 2.55
CA ALA A 64 18.96 2.80 1.44
C ALA A 64 19.46 4.20 1.05
N VAL A 65 19.96 4.97 2.03
CA VAL A 65 20.52 6.32 1.83
C VAL A 65 21.92 6.29 1.21
N SER A 66 22.77 5.33 1.61
CA SER A 66 24.21 5.31 1.26
C SER A 66 24.57 4.26 0.20
N GLY A 67 23.79 3.18 0.08
CA GLY A 67 24.18 2.00 -0.68
C GLY A 67 25.26 1.15 0.00
N ASP A 68 25.55 1.42 1.29
CA ASP A 68 26.61 0.74 2.04
C ASP A 68 26.24 -0.73 2.32
N GLU A 69 27.10 -1.66 1.89
CA GLU A 69 26.91 -3.10 2.06
C GLU A 69 26.90 -3.53 3.53
N ALA A 70 27.69 -2.90 4.40
CA ALA A 70 27.72 -3.21 5.82
C ALA A 70 26.40 -2.85 6.52
N GLU A 71 25.75 -1.77 6.11
CA GLU A 71 24.42 -1.38 6.61
C GLU A 71 23.33 -2.36 6.12
N TYR A 72 23.39 -2.81 4.85
CA TYR A 72 22.50 -3.86 4.33
C TYR A 72 22.67 -5.17 5.11
N GLN A 73 23.91 -5.57 5.37
CA GLN A 73 24.19 -6.77 6.15
C GLN A 73 23.63 -6.63 7.57
N SER A 74 23.88 -5.51 8.25
CA SER A 74 23.36 -5.23 9.59
C SER A 74 21.84 -5.28 9.65
N ALA A 75 21.15 -4.65 8.68
CA ALA A 75 19.69 -4.70 8.58
C ALA A 75 19.19 -6.15 8.40
N THR A 76 19.87 -6.93 7.58
CA THR A 76 19.56 -8.35 7.35
C THR A 76 19.71 -9.19 8.61
N GLU A 77 20.81 -9.01 9.35
CA GLU A 77 21.08 -9.72 10.61
C GLU A 77 19.97 -9.44 11.65
N PHE A 78 19.60 -8.16 11.85
CA PHE A 78 18.51 -7.81 12.77
C PHE A 78 17.17 -8.37 12.33
N LYS A 79 16.87 -8.39 11.03
CA LYS A 79 15.66 -9.01 10.48
C LYS A 79 15.58 -10.51 10.75
N ILE A 80 16.72 -11.22 10.60
CA ILE A 80 16.81 -12.65 10.90
C ILE A 80 16.52 -12.91 12.38
N VAL A 81 17.07 -12.10 13.29
CA VAL A 81 16.81 -12.24 14.73
C VAL A 81 15.31 -12.01 15.05
N LEU A 82 14.69 -10.99 14.45
CA LEU A 82 13.25 -10.73 14.60
C LEU A 82 12.41 -11.91 14.07
N SER A 83 12.75 -12.45 12.91
CA SER A 83 12.07 -13.63 12.35
C SER A 83 12.18 -14.86 13.26
N LYS A 84 13.35 -15.11 13.86
CA LYS A 84 13.55 -16.19 14.84
C LYS A 84 12.68 -16.03 16.10
N ILE A 85 12.42 -14.79 16.54
CA ILE A 85 11.49 -14.54 17.64
C ILE A 85 10.06 -14.96 17.23
N HIS A 86 9.62 -14.58 16.03
CA HIS A 86 8.26 -14.87 15.55
C HIS A 86 8.05 -16.32 15.14
N SER A 87 9.11 -17.07 14.77
CA SER A 87 9.02 -18.50 14.48
C SER A 87 9.12 -19.41 15.72
N ASN A 88 9.21 -18.84 16.92
CA ASN A 88 9.30 -19.60 18.15
C ASN A 88 7.98 -20.35 18.46
N LYS A 89 7.99 -21.67 18.31
CA LYS A 89 6.80 -22.54 18.46
C LYS A 89 6.19 -22.52 19.88
N GLU A 90 7.02 -22.41 20.93
CA GLU A 90 6.53 -22.37 22.30
C GLU A 90 5.81 -21.04 22.61
N ASN A 91 6.36 -19.94 22.14
CA ASN A 91 5.71 -18.63 22.22
C ASN A 91 4.38 -18.63 21.48
N PHE A 92 4.34 -19.21 20.28
CA PHE A 92 3.10 -19.32 19.50
C PHE A 92 2.05 -20.18 20.19
N LYS A 93 2.42 -21.36 20.74
CA LYS A 93 1.53 -22.20 21.54
C LYS A 93 0.93 -21.44 22.73
N LYS A 94 1.76 -20.64 23.43
CA LYS A 94 1.30 -19.79 24.54
C LYS A 94 0.29 -18.74 24.07
N LEU A 95 0.58 -18.01 22.99
CA LEU A 95 -0.34 -17.03 22.39
C LEU A 95 -1.65 -17.69 21.95
N LYS A 96 -1.55 -18.83 21.26
CA LYS A 96 -2.73 -19.60 20.80
C LYS A 96 -3.61 -20.03 21.96
N ARG A 97 -3.04 -20.61 23.03
CA ARG A 97 -3.78 -21.01 24.22
C ARG A 97 -4.49 -19.82 24.89
N ILE A 98 -3.80 -18.67 25.02
CA ILE A 98 -4.38 -17.47 25.63
C ILE A 98 -5.54 -16.97 24.75
N ARG A 99 -5.37 -16.93 23.43
CA ARG A 99 -6.40 -16.49 22.48
C ARG A 99 -7.63 -17.41 22.49
N ASP A 100 -7.39 -18.73 22.44
CA ASP A 100 -8.45 -19.76 22.40
C ASP A 100 -9.25 -19.80 23.70
N SER A 101 -8.67 -19.38 24.84
CA SER A 101 -9.37 -19.28 26.13
C SER A 101 -10.51 -18.27 26.11
N LYS A 102 -10.45 -17.25 25.25
CA LYS A 102 -11.40 -16.12 25.17
C LYS A 102 -11.55 -15.33 26.48
N LEU A 103 -10.60 -15.45 27.41
CA LEU A 103 -10.63 -14.82 28.73
C LEU A 103 -10.04 -13.39 28.74
N ILE A 104 -9.34 -12.97 27.68
CA ILE A 104 -8.90 -11.58 27.53
C ILE A 104 -10.10 -10.75 27.03
N THR A 105 -10.73 -10.00 27.92
CA THR A 105 -11.96 -9.24 27.65
C THR A 105 -11.71 -7.74 27.43
N ASP A 106 -10.59 -7.21 27.92
CA ASP A 106 -10.17 -5.84 27.62
C ASP A 106 -9.93 -5.71 26.11
N LYS A 107 -10.52 -4.68 25.49
CA LYS A 107 -10.51 -4.51 24.03
C LYS A 107 -9.12 -4.24 23.48
N GLU A 108 -8.31 -3.45 24.19
CA GLU A 108 -6.96 -3.09 23.76
C GLU A 108 -6.02 -4.30 23.88
N LEU A 109 -6.05 -5.01 25.02
CA LEU A 109 -5.27 -6.24 25.23
C LEU A 109 -5.68 -7.34 24.25
N LYS A 110 -6.97 -7.50 23.99
CA LYS A 110 -7.45 -8.47 22.98
C LYS A 110 -6.91 -8.11 21.60
N ARG A 111 -6.94 -6.83 21.21
CA ARG A 111 -6.40 -6.39 19.93
C ARG A 111 -4.89 -6.59 19.84
N GLU A 112 -4.16 -6.36 20.93
CA GLU A 112 -2.73 -6.66 21.04
C GLU A 112 -2.46 -8.16 20.86
N LEU A 113 -3.24 -9.02 21.51
CA LEU A 113 -3.16 -10.47 21.38
C LEU A 113 -3.41 -10.93 19.94
N ASP A 114 -4.46 -10.42 19.30
CA ASP A 114 -4.78 -10.76 17.91
C ASP A 114 -3.66 -10.31 16.94
N ASN A 115 -3.11 -9.11 17.13
CA ASN A 115 -1.99 -8.63 16.32
C ASN A 115 -0.72 -9.48 16.53
N LEU A 116 -0.40 -9.85 17.76
CA LEU A 116 0.74 -10.73 18.06
C LEU A 116 0.52 -12.13 17.47
N TYR A 117 -0.65 -12.70 17.65
CA TYR A 117 -0.99 -14.02 17.08
C TYR A 117 -0.82 -14.01 15.55
N ASN A 118 -1.39 -13.02 14.87
CA ASN A 118 -1.29 -12.88 13.42
C ASN A 118 0.14 -12.62 12.94
N LEU A 119 0.98 -11.97 13.75
CA LEU A 119 2.40 -11.77 13.43
C LEU A 119 3.20 -13.08 13.54
N TYR A 120 2.86 -13.95 14.51
CA TYR A 120 3.54 -15.24 14.69
C TYR A 120 3.08 -16.30 13.69
N LEU A 121 1.79 -16.32 13.36
CA LEU A 121 1.16 -17.44 12.62
C LEU A 121 1.84 -17.73 11.26
N PRO A 122 2.11 -16.77 10.38
CA PRO A 122 2.77 -17.05 9.10
C PRO A 122 4.23 -17.52 9.24
N ASN A 123 4.80 -17.46 10.46
CA ASN A 123 6.14 -17.92 10.76
C ASN A 123 6.18 -19.31 11.42
N GLN A 124 5.03 -20.03 11.48
CA GLN A 124 4.93 -21.34 12.12
C GLN A 124 5.10 -22.51 11.15
N PHE A 125 5.43 -22.26 9.90
CA PHE A 125 5.78 -23.29 8.94
C PHE A 125 6.91 -24.19 9.44
N ASP A 126 6.98 -25.41 8.90
CA ASP A 126 8.17 -26.24 9.10
C ASP A 126 9.41 -25.47 8.60
N GLU A 127 10.51 -25.54 9.38
CA GLU A 127 11.73 -24.76 9.10
C GLU A 127 12.31 -25.08 7.71
N SER A 128 12.26 -26.34 7.29
CA SER A 128 12.75 -26.75 5.98
C SER A 128 11.90 -26.12 4.85
N LYS A 129 10.58 -26.12 4.98
CA LYS A 129 9.67 -25.52 4.01
C LYS A 129 9.83 -24.00 3.94
N LEU A 130 9.98 -23.36 5.10
CA LEU A 130 10.24 -21.91 5.15
C LEU A 130 11.54 -21.54 4.42
N VAL A 131 12.60 -22.32 4.62
CA VAL A 131 13.88 -22.11 3.92
C VAL A 131 13.72 -22.31 2.42
N GLU A 132 13.00 -23.34 1.97
CA GLU A 132 12.72 -23.57 0.54
C GLU A 132 11.93 -22.41 -0.08
N ILE A 133 10.87 -21.94 0.57
CA ILE A 133 10.06 -20.78 0.10
C ILE A 133 10.94 -19.53 -0.02
N ILE A 134 11.69 -19.18 1.03
CA ILE A 134 12.55 -17.99 1.03
C ILE A 134 13.65 -18.09 -0.05
N THR A 135 14.23 -19.29 -0.24
CA THR A 135 15.27 -19.51 -1.26
C THR A 135 14.71 -19.27 -2.65
N LEU A 136 13.57 -19.87 -2.96
CA LEU A 136 12.92 -19.73 -4.26
C LEU A 136 12.44 -18.29 -4.53
N GLU A 137 11.91 -17.61 -3.51
CA GLU A 137 11.59 -16.17 -3.60
C GLU A 137 12.81 -15.32 -3.96
N ASN A 138 13.95 -15.57 -3.31
CA ASN A 138 15.16 -14.80 -3.54
C ASN A 138 15.75 -15.07 -4.93
N GLU A 139 15.68 -16.32 -5.40
CA GLU A 139 16.07 -16.68 -6.77
C GLU A 139 15.20 -15.98 -7.81
N LEU A 140 13.88 -15.99 -7.62
CA LEU A 140 12.95 -15.28 -8.50
C LEU A 140 13.19 -13.77 -8.48
N LYS A 141 13.34 -13.16 -7.31
CA LYS A 141 13.70 -11.73 -7.18
C LYS A 141 15.00 -11.40 -7.91
N LYS A 142 16.02 -12.24 -7.77
CA LYS A 142 17.30 -12.10 -8.48
C LYS A 142 17.10 -12.16 -9.98
N LYS A 143 16.35 -13.16 -10.49
CA LYS A 143 16.05 -13.28 -11.92
C LYS A 143 15.37 -12.01 -12.47
N PHE A 144 14.35 -11.50 -11.80
CA PHE A 144 13.70 -10.25 -12.19
C PHE A 144 14.65 -9.05 -12.21
N ASN A 145 15.45 -8.88 -11.16
CA ASN A 145 16.34 -7.73 -11.03
C ASN A 145 17.49 -7.74 -12.03
N THR A 146 17.95 -8.93 -12.45
CA THR A 146 19.07 -9.09 -13.37
C THR A 146 18.66 -9.27 -14.82
N PHE A 147 17.39 -9.61 -15.07
CA PHE A 147 16.88 -9.76 -16.43
C PHE A 147 16.94 -8.44 -17.21
N ARG A 148 17.44 -8.52 -18.44
CA ARG A 148 17.43 -7.40 -19.38
C ARG A 148 16.75 -7.84 -20.66
N PRO A 149 15.57 -7.25 -20.97
CA PRO A 149 14.91 -7.49 -22.26
C PRO A 149 15.84 -7.07 -23.41
N LYS A 150 15.68 -7.72 -24.55
CA LYS A 150 16.44 -7.40 -25.75
C LYS A 150 15.53 -6.99 -26.90
N VAL A 151 15.97 -5.99 -27.66
CA VAL A 151 15.42 -5.58 -28.94
C VAL A 151 16.58 -5.51 -29.92
N ASP A 152 16.50 -6.21 -31.04
CA ASP A 152 17.57 -6.32 -32.06
C ASP A 152 18.94 -6.68 -31.43
N GLU A 153 18.94 -7.73 -30.59
CA GLU A 153 20.10 -8.22 -29.80
C GLU A 153 20.69 -7.23 -28.80
N LYS A 154 20.14 -6.02 -28.69
CA LYS A 154 20.59 -5.01 -27.74
C LYS A 154 19.75 -5.06 -26.46
N GLU A 155 20.42 -5.09 -25.30
CA GLU A 155 19.76 -4.96 -24.01
C GLU A 155 19.15 -3.57 -23.84
N ILE A 156 17.89 -3.53 -23.36
CA ILE A 156 17.14 -2.31 -23.12
C ILE A 156 16.66 -2.26 -21.67
N SER A 157 16.51 -1.06 -21.12
CA SER A 157 16.00 -0.89 -19.77
C SER A 157 14.46 -0.87 -19.74
N VAL A 158 13.90 -1.17 -18.57
CA VAL A 158 12.45 -1.03 -18.35
C VAL A 158 11.99 0.41 -18.57
N ASN A 159 12.79 1.39 -18.16
CA ASN A 159 12.46 2.81 -18.37
C ASN A 159 12.43 3.17 -19.86
N GLU A 160 13.34 2.64 -20.66
CA GLU A 160 13.32 2.81 -22.12
C GLU A 160 12.07 2.21 -22.75
N ILE A 161 11.65 1.03 -22.29
CA ILE A 161 10.40 0.41 -22.74
C ILE A 161 9.20 1.31 -22.43
N GLU A 162 9.07 1.76 -21.20
CA GLU A 162 7.94 2.63 -20.79
C GLU A 162 7.95 3.96 -21.57
N GLU A 163 9.12 4.52 -21.84
CA GLU A 163 9.24 5.74 -22.64
C GLU A 163 8.79 5.51 -24.09
N VAL A 164 9.21 4.39 -24.71
CA VAL A 164 8.78 4.03 -26.08
C VAL A 164 7.27 3.79 -26.14
N LEU A 165 6.71 3.03 -25.21
CA LEU A 165 5.27 2.76 -25.17
C LEU A 165 4.45 4.05 -25.00
N ARG A 166 4.96 5.02 -24.24
CA ARG A 166 4.28 6.28 -23.98
C ARG A 166 4.36 7.26 -25.15
N SER A 167 5.51 7.35 -25.81
CA SER A 167 5.82 8.46 -26.72
C SER A 167 5.83 8.08 -28.21
N SER A 168 6.06 6.81 -28.53
CA SER A 168 6.17 6.38 -29.94
C SER A 168 4.82 6.33 -30.65
N SER A 169 4.82 6.65 -31.94
CA SER A 169 3.71 6.36 -32.88
C SER A 169 4.06 5.27 -33.91
N ASN A 170 5.24 4.68 -33.80
CA ASN A 170 5.65 3.59 -34.70
C ASN A 170 5.09 2.25 -34.19
N LEU A 171 4.12 1.69 -34.88
CA LEU A 171 3.37 0.48 -34.48
C LEU A 171 4.30 -0.72 -34.25
N ALA A 172 5.22 -1.00 -35.22
CA ALA A 172 6.16 -2.13 -35.11
C ALA A 172 7.10 -1.96 -33.90
N LYS A 173 7.52 -0.73 -33.60
CA LYS A 173 8.35 -0.42 -32.44
C LYS A 173 7.58 -0.62 -31.13
N LEU A 174 6.33 -0.17 -31.05
CA LEU A 174 5.46 -0.37 -29.90
C LEU A 174 5.30 -1.86 -29.58
N GLU A 175 4.94 -2.67 -30.59
CA GLU A 175 4.80 -4.12 -30.47
C GLU A 175 6.10 -4.76 -29.99
N THR A 176 7.23 -4.49 -30.68
CA THR A 176 8.54 -5.07 -30.37
C THR A 176 8.95 -4.81 -28.92
N TYR A 177 8.80 -3.57 -28.44
CA TYR A 177 9.19 -3.19 -27.10
C TYR A 177 8.25 -3.78 -26.03
N TRP A 178 6.96 -3.86 -26.34
CA TRP A 178 6.01 -4.51 -25.44
C TRP A 178 6.30 -6.02 -25.33
N MET A 179 6.51 -6.72 -26.46
CA MET A 179 6.88 -8.13 -26.48
C MET A 179 8.19 -8.38 -25.72
N ALA A 180 9.19 -7.52 -25.89
CA ALA A 180 10.43 -7.60 -25.13
C ALA A 180 10.18 -7.48 -23.62
N SER A 181 9.26 -6.60 -23.18
CA SER A 181 8.90 -6.44 -21.78
C SER A 181 8.28 -7.68 -21.15
N LYS A 182 7.64 -8.54 -21.97
CA LYS A 182 6.98 -9.76 -21.53
C LYS A 182 7.91 -10.98 -21.51
N SER A 183 9.07 -10.88 -22.08
CA SER A 183 10.00 -12.01 -22.24
C SER A 183 10.51 -12.60 -20.93
N VAL A 184 10.57 -11.81 -19.84
CA VAL A 184 10.94 -12.31 -18.50
C VAL A 184 9.99 -13.39 -17.97
N GLY A 185 8.71 -13.35 -18.38
CA GLY A 185 7.69 -14.29 -17.93
C GLY A 185 8.12 -15.75 -18.10
N LYS A 186 8.62 -16.11 -19.29
CA LYS A 186 9.11 -17.47 -19.62
C LYS A 186 10.26 -17.98 -18.74
N PHE A 187 11.00 -17.10 -18.09
CA PHE A 187 12.13 -17.45 -17.21
C PHE A 187 11.73 -17.67 -15.77
N VAL A 188 10.50 -17.25 -15.41
CA VAL A 188 10.07 -17.24 -14.01
C VAL A 188 8.76 -17.97 -13.75
N ASP A 189 7.92 -18.20 -14.76
CA ASP A 189 6.58 -18.76 -14.63
C ASP A 189 6.53 -20.10 -13.88
N SER A 190 7.31 -21.08 -14.31
CA SER A 190 7.34 -22.42 -13.71
C SER A 190 7.81 -22.38 -12.25
N GLN A 191 8.83 -21.58 -11.94
CA GLN A 191 9.29 -21.39 -10.56
C GLN A 191 8.30 -20.58 -9.71
N LEU A 192 7.57 -19.65 -10.31
CA LEU A 192 6.54 -18.90 -9.61
C LEU A 192 5.35 -19.82 -9.27
N ILE A 193 4.93 -20.69 -10.17
CA ILE A 193 3.93 -21.72 -9.89
C ILE A 193 4.42 -22.66 -8.77
N GLU A 194 5.68 -23.11 -8.83
CA GLU A 194 6.26 -23.93 -7.76
C GLU A 194 6.23 -23.19 -6.41
N LEU A 195 6.56 -21.89 -6.39
CA LEU A 195 6.50 -21.08 -5.17
C LEU A 195 5.08 -20.99 -4.61
N VAL A 196 4.07 -20.79 -5.48
CA VAL A 196 2.65 -20.76 -5.08
C VAL A 196 2.25 -22.10 -4.43
N LYS A 197 2.60 -23.23 -5.05
CA LYS A 197 2.32 -24.57 -4.51
C LYS A 197 2.97 -24.78 -3.14
N LYS A 198 4.24 -24.41 -2.98
CA LYS A 198 4.94 -24.51 -1.69
C LYS A 198 4.28 -23.65 -0.60
N ARG A 199 3.85 -22.44 -0.94
CA ARG A 199 3.11 -21.56 -0.05
C ARG A 199 1.76 -22.16 0.35
N ASN A 200 1.01 -22.75 -0.60
CA ASN A 200 -0.27 -23.40 -0.32
C ASN A 200 -0.10 -24.58 0.65
N ILE A 201 0.82 -25.50 0.37
CA ILE A 201 1.12 -26.64 1.26
C ILE A 201 1.43 -26.15 2.69
N ALA A 202 2.21 -25.08 2.82
CA ALA A 202 2.55 -24.53 4.13
C ALA A 202 1.34 -23.89 4.84
N ALA A 203 0.44 -23.24 4.11
CA ALA A 203 -0.80 -22.65 4.66
C ALA A 203 -1.82 -23.73 5.04
N GLU A 204 -1.97 -24.78 4.24
CA GLU A 204 -2.84 -25.93 4.51
C GLU A 204 -2.45 -26.65 5.81
N GLU A 205 -1.15 -26.81 6.09
CA GLU A 205 -0.65 -27.36 7.36
C GLU A 205 -1.04 -26.52 8.58
N LEU A 206 -1.29 -25.23 8.39
CA LEU A 206 -1.79 -24.32 9.43
C LEU A 206 -3.32 -24.26 9.50
N GLY A 207 -4.03 -25.00 8.62
CA GLY A 207 -5.49 -25.14 8.62
C GLY A 207 -6.23 -24.15 7.74
N PHE A 208 -5.56 -23.52 6.77
CA PHE A 208 -6.18 -22.65 5.77
C PHE A 208 -6.42 -23.41 4.47
N ASN A 209 -7.35 -22.94 3.64
CA ASN A 209 -7.59 -23.54 2.33
C ASN A 209 -6.40 -23.34 1.36
N ASN A 210 -5.78 -22.18 1.42
CA ASN A 210 -4.58 -21.84 0.65
C ASN A 210 -3.82 -20.67 1.30
N TYR A 211 -2.70 -20.30 0.72
CA TYR A 211 -1.88 -19.19 1.20
C TYR A 211 -2.56 -17.81 1.03
N TYR A 212 -3.38 -17.62 -0.01
CA TYR A 212 -4.09 -16.36 -0.26
C TYR A 212 -5.07 -16.05 0.89
N GLU A 213 -5.92 -17.04 1.25
CA GLU A 213 -6.82 -16.94 2.40
C GLU A 213 -6.07 -16.66 3.71
N MET A 214 -4.97 -17.39 3.95
CA MET A 214 -4.14 -17.18 5.13
C MET A 214 -3.63 -15.74 5.22
N MET A 215 -3.15 -15.17 4.11
CA MET A 215 -2.61 -13.82 4.08
C MET A 215 -3.70 -12.76 4.32
N LEU A 216 -4.89 -12.93 3.77
CA LEU A 216 -6.04 -12.06 4.05
C LEU A 216 -6.39 -12.09 5.54
N ILE A 217 -6.64 -13.29 6.09
CA ILE A 217 -7.05 -13.45 7.50
C ILE A 217 -5.98 -12.93 8.46
N THR A 218 -4.71 -13.21 8.22
CA THR A 218 -3.62 -12.73 9.08
C THR A 218 -3.36 -11.23 8.98
N SER A 219 -3.73 -10.61 7.86
CA SER A 219 -3.75 -9.14 7.74
C SER A 219 -4.98 -8.50 8.42
N GLY A 220 -5.96 -9.31 8.84
CA GLY A 220 -7.18 -8.85 9.49
C GLY A 220 -8.32 -8.50 8.51
N GLN A 221 -8.26 -9.07 7.32
CA GLN A 221 -9.29 -8.95 6.28
C GLN A 221 -10.14 -10.23 6.24
N ASP A 222 -11.42 -10.05 5.89
CA ASP A 222 -12.35 -11.14 5.62
C ASP A 222 -12.39 -11.37 4.09
N PRO A 223 -12.06 -12.60 3.61
CA PRO A 223 -12.06 -12.90 2.18
C PRO A 223 -13.40 -12.61 1.48
N ASP A 224 -14.51 -12.99 2.10
CA ASP A 224 -15.85 -12.79 1.53
C ASP A 224 -16.21 -11.30 1.45
N GLU A 225 -15.80 -10.51 2.45
CA GLU A 225 -16.00 -9.06 2.43
C GLU A 225 -15.19 -8.39 1.31
N ILE A 226 -13.94 -8.81 1.10
CA ILE A 226 -13.11 -8.26 0.01
C ILE A 226 -13.72 -8.62 -1.35
N GLU A 227 -14.17 -9.85 -1.53
CA GLU A 227 -14.83 -10.27 -2.77
C GLU A 227 -16.09 -9.44 -3.07
N ASN A 228 -16.96 -9.25 -2.07
CA ASN A 228 -18.16 -8.43 -2.20
C ASN A 228 -17.84 -6.97 -2.58
N ILE A 229 -16.80 -6.37 -1.99
CA ILE A 229 -16.36 -5.00 -2.32
C ILE A 229 -15.90 -4.91 -3.78
N PHE A 230 -15.14 -5.91 -4.27
CA PHE A 230 -14.66 -5.92 -5.64
C PHE A 230 -15.79 -6.20 -6.65
N ASP A 231 -16.78 -7.02 -6.30
CA ASP A 231 -17.95 -7.26 -7.14
C ASP A 231 -18.83 -6.00 -7.24
N GLU A 232 -19.09 -5.33 -6.12
CA GLU A 232 -19.81 -4.07 -6.10
C GLU A 232 -19.08 -2.97 -6.91
N LEU A 233 -17.76 -2.87 -6.74
CA LEU A 233 -16.93 -1.95 -7.52
C LEU A 233 -17.03 -2.23 -9.02
N ASP A 234 -17.05 -3.50 -9.44
CA ASP A 234 -17.21 -3.85 -10.85
C ASP A 234 -18.57 -3.40 -11.38
N ILE A 235 -19.64 -3.71 -10.66
CA ILE A 235 -21.02 -3.32 -11.04
C ILE A 235 -21.11 -1.79 -11.21
N LEU A 236 -20.62 -1.04 -10.25
CA LEU A 236 -20.73 0.43 -10.23
C LEU A 236 -19.86 1.11 -11.30
N THR A 237 -18.72 0.52 -11.67
CA THR A 237 -17.75 1.16 -12.56
C THR A 237 -17.79 0.65 -14.00
N ARG A 238 -18.42 -0.49 -14.29
CA ARG A 238 -18.40 -1.12 -15.62
C ARG A 238 -19.04 -0.24 -16.69
N GLY A 239 -20.26 0.26 -16.46
CA GLY A 239 -20.96 1.11 -17.43
C GLY A 239 -20.21 2.40 -17.79
N PRO A 240 -19.83 3.22 -16.80
CA PRO A 240 -19.02 4.42 -17.04
C PRO A 240 -17.66 4.12 -17.68
N TYR A 241 -17.03 2.99 -17.33
CA TYR A 241 -15.76 2.60 -17.91
C TYR A 241 -15.86 2.29 -19.41
N ILE A 242 -16.94 1.65 -19.87
CA ILE A 242 -17.17 1.40 -21.30
C ILE A 242 -17.07 2.70 -22.10
N GLN A 243 -17.76 3.76 -21.66
CA GLN A 243 -17.73 5.06 -22.34
C GLN A 243 -16.33 5.70 -22.35
N LEU A 244 -15.62 5.61 -21.20
CA LEU A 244 -14.24 6.12 -21.11
C LEU A 244 -13.27 5.30 -21.97
N LYS A 245 -13.48 3.99 -22.07
CA LYS A 245 -12.67 3.11 -22.91
C LYS A 245 -12.84 3.42 -24.38
N GLU A 246 -14.08 3.67 -24.85
CA GLU A 246 -14.36 4.15 -26.20
C GLU A 246 -13.62 5.46 -26.50
N GLU A 247 -13.62 6.42 -25.57
CA GLU A 247 -12.90 7.69 -25.72
C GLU A 247 -11.37 7.47 -25.82
N ILE A 248 -10.81 6.55 -24.99
CA ILE A 248 -9.40 6.16 -25.09
C ILE A 248 -9.10 5.55 -26.45
N ASP A 249 -9.93 4.61 -26.89
CA ASP A 249 -9.69 3.84 -28.11
C ASP A 249 -9.76 4.75 -29.35
N GLN A 250 -10.75 5.62 -29.44
CA GLN A 250 -10.87 6.62 -30.50
C GLN A 250 -9.65 7.53 -30.55
N TYR A 251 -9.21 8.04 -29.40
CA TYR A 251 -8.02 8.90 -29.34
C TYR A 251 -6.76 8.15 -29.81
N LEU A 252 -6.54 6.92 -29.33
CA LEU A 252 -5.36 6.13 -29.66
C LEU A 252 -5.36 5.69 -31.13
N ALA A 253 -6.51 5.27 -31.67
CA ALA A 253 -6.69 4.90 -33.05
C ALA A 253 -6.37 6.07 -33.99
N LEU A 254 -6.93 7.25 -33.71
CA LEU A 254 -6.63 8.48 -34.45
C LEU A 254 -5.14 8.86 -34.37
N LYS A 255 -4.56 8.84 -33.17
CA LYS A 255 -3.13 9.17 -32.95
C LYS A 255 -2.19 8.24 -33.70
N LEU A 256 -2.53 6.96 -33.77
CA LEU A 256 -1.71 5.91 -34.38
C LEU A 256 -2.07 5.66 -35.86
N ASN A 257 -3.14 6.27 -36.36
CA ASN A 257 -3.68 6.08 -37.72
C ASN A 257 -3.98 4.62 -38.05
N ILE A 258 -4.76 3.96 -37.16
CA ILE A 258 -5.28 2.60 -37.28
C ILE A 258 -6.76 2.57 -36.96
N GLU A 259 -7.45 1.48 -37.25
CA GLU A 259 -8.84 1.27 -36.83
C GLU A 259 -8.88 0.89 -35.32
N GLU A 260 -10.01 1.15 -34.65
CA GLU A 260 -10.18 0.84 -33.21
C GLU A 260 -10.06 -0.67 -32.95
N GLU A 261 -10.54 -1.51 -33.85
CA GLU A 261 -10.44 -2.97 -33.77
C GLU A 261 -9.00 -3.51 -33.84
N ASP A 262 -8.06 -2.72 -34.39
CA ASP A 262 -6.65 -3.06 -34.50
C ASP A 262 -5.84 -2.65 -33.26
N LEU A 263 -6.49 -2.03 -32.27
CA LEU A 263 -5.83 -1.68 -31.02
C LEU A 263 -5.43 -2.95 -30.25
N MET A 264 -4.14 -3.00 -29.88
CA MET A 264 -3.50 -4.10 -29.16
C MET A 264 -2.88 -3.60 -27.85
N PRO A 265 -2.50 -4.46 -26.90
CA PRO A 265 -2.00 -4.05 -25.57
C PRO A 265 -0.86 -3.03 -25.61
N TRP A 266 0.00 -3.05 -26.62
CA TRP A 266 1.14 -2.14 -26.77
C TRP A 266 0.75 -0.71 -27.19
N HIS A 267 -0.50 -0.48 -27.56
CA HIS A 267 -0.99 0.85 -27.93
C HIS A 267 -1.45 1.69 -26.72
N TYR A 268 -1.64 1.06 -25.55
CA TYR A 268 -2.20 1.73 -24.34
C TYR A 268 -1.14 2.43 -23.47
N GLN A 269 0.01 2.78 -24.01
CA GLN A 269 1.04 3.64 -23.44
C GLN A 269 1.72 3.12 -22.16
N ASN A 270 1.49 1.89 -21.74
CA ASN A 270 2.25 1.19 -20.70
C ASN A 270 2.10 -0.35 -20.85
N ARG A 271 2.92 -1.10 -20.11
CA ARG A 271 3.01 -2.55 -20.28
C ARG A 271 1.76 -3.35 -19.90
N PHE A 272 0.89 -2.79 -19.03
CA PHE A 272 -0.23 -3.50 -18.43
C PHE A 272 -1.55 -2.74 -18.50
N PHE A 273 -1.57 -1.56 -19.09
CA PHE A 273 -2.69 -0.64 -19.01
C PHE A 273 -3.16 -0.44 -17.54
N GLN A 274 -2.19 -0.31 -16.63
CA GLN A 274 -2.45 -0.07 -15.21
C GLN A 274 -2.61 1.41 -14.86
N THR A 275 -2.24 2.28 -15.77
CA THR A 275 -2.39 3.75 -15.71
C THR A 275 -3.02 4.22 -17.01
N ALA A 276 -3.83 5.26 -16.94
CA ALA A 276 -4.50 5.81 -18.12
C ALA A 276 -3.50 6.43 -19.10
N PRO A 277 -3.74 6.29 -20.41
CA PRO A 277 -3.03 7.07 -21.40
C PRO A 277 -3.27 8.57 -21.22
N ARG A 278 -2.30 9.39 -21.58
CA ARG A 278 -2.46 10.84 -21.60
C ARG A 278 -3.21 11.26 -22.87
N ILE A 279 -4.53 11.34 -22.76
CA ILE A 279 -5.37 11.79 -23.86
C ILE A 279 -5.77 13.25 -23.72
N TYR A 280 -5.65 13.83 -22.52
CA TYR A 280 -5.80 15.25 -22.27
C TYR A 280 -4.42 15.88 -22.05
N ASP A 281 -4.10 16.87 -22.87
CA ASP A 281 -2.76 17.49 -22.88
C ASP A 281 -2.65 18.56 -21.77
N VAL A 282 -2.07 18.17 -20.62
CA VAL A 282 -1.74 19.08 -19.52
C VAL A 282 -0.28 18.92 -19.13
N ASP A 283 0.54 19.94 -19.43
CA ASP A 283 1.90 20.04 -18.91
C ASP A 283 1.89 20.63 -17.49
N TYR A 284 1.87 19.77 -16.49
CA TYR A 284 1.98 20.20 -15.09
C TYR A 284 3.40 20.59 -14.69
N ASP A 285 4.44 20.08 -15.35
CA ASP A 285 5.84 20.32 -15.00
C ASP A 285 6.17 21.80 -15.07
N GLN A 286 5.53 22.56 -15.98
CA GLN A 286 5.70 24.00 -16.07
C GLN A 286 5.44 24.74 -14.75
N PHE A 287 4.58 24.22 -13.88
CA PHE A 287 4.23 24.82 -12.59
C PHE A 287 5.24 24.49 -11.49
N TYR A 288 6.00 23.39 -11.65
CA TYR A 288 6.94 22.90 -10.64
C TYR A 288 8.40 23.25 -10.92
N LYS A 289 8.76 23.58 -12.16
CA LYS A 289 10.16 23.88 -12.57
C LYS A 289 10.90 24.88 -11.68
N LYS A 290 10.18 25.85 -11.10
CA LYS A 290 10.75 26.91 -10.25
C LYS A 290 10.30 26.80 -8.78
N ALA A 291 9.51 25.77 -8.43
CA ALA A 291 8.95 25.64 -7.10
C ALA A 291 9.99 25.16 -6.08
N ASP A 292 9.89 25.67 -4.87
CA ASP A 292 10.48 25.07 -3.69
C ASP A 292 9.52 24.00 -3.16
N MET A 293 9.62 22.79 -3.72
CA MET A 293 8.64 21.73 -3.48
C MET A 293 8.55 21.33 -2.01
N VAL A 294 9.70 21.20 -1.32
CA VAL A 294 9.74 20.84 0.10
C VAL A 294 9.16 21.96 0.95
N GLY A 295 9.49 23.22 0.66
CA GLY A 295 8.92 24.38 1.34
C GLY A 295 7.40 24.50 1.16
N LEU A 296 6.89 24.21 -0.05
CA LEU A 296 5.44 24.17 -0.32
C LEU A 296 4.73 23.10 0.50
N VAL A 297 5.30 21.88 0.57
CA VAL A 297 4.72 20.79 1.34
C VAL A 297 4.74 21.08 2.84
N LYS A 298 5.84 21.61 3.39
CA LYS A 298 5.90 22.06 4.79
C LYS A 298 4.80 23.07 5.11
N LYS A 299 4.68 24.10 4.27
CA LYS A 299 3.67 25.15 4.46
C LYS A 299 2.24 24.57 4.39
N TYR A 300 1.97 23.70 3.42
CA TYR A 300 0.66 23.10 3.24
C TYR A 300 0.27 22.23 4.45
N PHE A 301 1.13 21.28 4.84
CA PHE A 301 0.84 20.41 5.98
C PHE A 301 0.73 21.17 7.31
N SER A 302 1.59 22.17 7.53
CA SER A 302 1.46 23.05 8.71
C SER A 302 0.15 23.84 8.70
N GLY A 303 -0.25 24.36 7.54
CA GLY A 303 -1.49 25.14 7.39
C GLY A 303 -2.77 24.33 7.67
N ILE A 304 -2.76 23.05 7.38
CA ILE A 304 -3.88 22.14 7.72
C ILE A 304 -3.77 21.52 9.11
N GLY A 305 -2.78 21.89 9.93
CA GLY A 305 -2.61 21.37 11.28
C GLY A 305 -1.88 20.02 11.38
N LEU A 306 -1.20 19.59 10.31
CA LEU A 306 -0.41 18.36 10.24
C LEU A 306 1.08 18.64 10.05
N ASP A 307 1.68 19.49 10.88
CA ASP A 307 3.09 19.87 10.72
C ASP A 307 4.04 18.66 10.74
N ILE A 308 4.77 18.47 9.63
CA ILE A 308 5.82 17.45 9.44
C ILE A 308 7.17 18.07 9.07
N SER A 309 7.38 19.36 9.40
CA SER A 309 8.61 20.08 9.03
C SER A 309 9.86 19.40 9.59
N ASP A 310 9.81 18.92 10.82
CA ASP A 310 10.88 18.16 11.49
C ASP A 310 11.19 16.82 10.80
N VAL A 311 10.17 16.15 10.26
CA VAL A 311 10.34 14.91 9.47
C VAL A 311 11.07 15.24 8.18
N LEU A 312 10.59 16.22 7.41
CA LEU A 312 11.22 16.63 6.15
C LEU A 312 12.66 17.14 6.34
N ASP A 313 12.93 17.89 7.43
CA ASP A 313 14.27 18.39 7.74
C ASP A 313 15.28 17.28 8.11
N SER A 314 14.78 16.17 8.64
CA SER A 314 15.62 15.04 9.05
C SER A 314 15.64 13.88 8.04
N SER A 315 15.04 14.07 6.87
CA SER A 315 14.91 13.10 5.79
C SER A 315 15.95 13.29 4.70
N ASP A 316 16.18 12.27 3.88
CA ASP A 316 17.07 12.32 2.72
C ASP A 316 16.24 12.38 1.43
N LEU A 317 16.10 13.59 0.85
CA LEU A 317 15.10 13.90 -0.16
C LEU A 317 15.63 14.04 -1.59
N TYR A 318 16.96 14.09 -1.78
CA TYR A 318 17.56 14.37 -3.08
C TYR A 318 18.49 13.24 -3.53
N ASP A 319 18.64 13.11 -4.86
CA ASP A 319 19.48 12.08 -5.45
C ASP A 319 20.96 12.22 -5.07
N LYS A 320 21.60 11.09 -4.89
CA LYS A 320 23.05 10.96 -4.69
C LYS A 320 23.55 9.57 -5.04
N PRO A 321 24.84 9.41 -5.36
CA PRO A 321 25.41 8.10 -5.71
C PRO A 321 25.18 7.04 -4.64
N GLY A 322 24.79 5.83 -5.09
CA GLY A 322 24.56 4.67 -4.21
C GLY A 322 23.19 4.62 -3.56
N LYS A 323 22.42 5.70 -3.58
CA LYS A 323 21.12 5.79 -2.95
C LYS A 323 20.04 4.98 -3.68
N ARG A 324 19.13 4.38 -2.92
CA ARG A 324 17.94 3.69 -3.45
C ARG A 324 17.07 4.67 -4.26
N GLN A 325 16.65 4.23 -5.46
CA GLN A 325 15.87 5.09 -6.37
C GLN A 325 14.40 5.24 -5.99
N LEU A 326 13.79 4.20 -5.40
CA LEU A 326 12.37 4.26 -5.00
C LEU A 326 12.22 4.94 -3.66
N ALA A 327 11.35 5.95 -3.61
CA ALA A 327 10.97 6.63 -2.38
C ALA A 327 10.27 5.69 -1.39
N PHE A 328 10.40 5.98 -0.11
CA PHE A 328 9.64 5.34 0.96
C PHE A 328 9.68 6.15 2.26
N THR A 329 8.70 5.91 3.11
CA THR A 329 8.60 6.47 4.47
C THR A 329 8.70 5.34 5.50
N THR A 330 9.38 5.60 6.61
CA THR A 330 9.53 4.64 7.72
C THR A 330 9.49 5.34 9.07
N ASP A 331 8.88 4.70 10.08
CA ASP A 331 9.05 5.06 11.49
C ASP A 331 10.15 4.16 12.11
N ILE A 332 11.28 4.76 12.43
CA ILE A 332 12.48 4.06 12.92
C ILE A 332 12.20 3.30 14.23
N ASN A 333 11.41 3.88 15.14
CA ASN A 333 11.28 3.38 16.51
C ASN A 333 9.84 3.14 16.97
N ARG A 334 8.86 3.27 16.08
CA ARG A 334 7.42 3.28 16.42
C ARG A 334 7.07 4.27 17.55
N LYS A 335 7.68 5.46 17.50
CA LYS A 335 7.42 6.58 18.43
C LYS A 335 7.57 7.92 17.71
N GLY A 336 7.24 7.94 16.42
CA GLY A 336 7.26 9.16 15.61
C GLY A 336 8.65 9.62 15.16
N LYS A 337 9.72 8.79 15.25
CA LYS A 337 11.00 9.06 14.59
C LYS A 337 10.89 8.70 13.10
N VAL A 338 10.07 9.47 12.40
CA VAL A 338 9.74 9.22 10.99
C VAL A 338 10.81 9.79 10.08
N ARG A 339 11.09 9.10 8.97
CA ARG A 339 12.02 9.48 7.93
C ARG A 339 11.43 9.20 6.56
N ILE A 340 11.68 10.11 5.62
CA ILE A 340 11.39 9.93 4.19
C ILE A 340 12.71 9.78 3.45
N LEU A 341 12.78 8.83 2.53
CA LEU A 341 13.80 8.76 1.51
C LEU A 341 13.14 9.06 0.17
N GLY A 342 13.71 9.98 -0.62
CA GLY A 342 13.24 10.31 -1.95
C GLY A 342 14.38 10.79 -2.84
N ASN A 343 14.10 10.93 -4.15
CA ASN A 343 14.99 11.50 -5.15
C ASN A 343 14.17 12.54 -5.94
N PHE A 344 13.74 13.60 -5.22
CA PHE A 344 12.77 14.54 -5.75
C PHE A 344 13.39 15.58 -6.68
N GLU A 345 12.84 15.67 -7.87
CA GLU A 345 13.14 16.67 -8.88
C GLU A 345 11.98 17.67 -9.00
N LYS A 346 12.17 18.74 -9.75
CA LYS A 346 11.15 19.78 -9.95
C LYS A 346 10.15 19.38 -11.03
N THR A 347 9.46 18.26 -10.83
CA THR A 347 8.45 17.70 -11.74
C THR A 347 7.14 17.41 -10.99
N GLN A 348 6.05 17.28 -11.73
CA GLN A 348 4.75 16.89 -11.18
C GLN A 348 4.80 15.51 -10.54
N ILE A 349 5.47 14.54 -11.18
CA ILE A 349 5.62 13.17 -10.67
C ILE A 349 6.33 13.18 -9.31
N SER A 350 7.40 13.96 -9.18
CA SER A 350 8.10 14.12 -7.90
C SER A 350 7.22 14.79 -6.84
N MET A 351 6.37 15.77 -7.20
CA MET A 351 5.43 16.36 -6.25
C MET A 351 4.37 15.36 -5.81
N THR A 352 3.83 14.55 -6.71
CA THR A 352 2.89 13.47 -6.38
C THR A 352 3.51 12.52 -5.36
N THR A 353 4.75 12.06 -5.62
CA THR A 353 5.46 11.16 -4.71
C THR A 353 5.78 11.83 -3.38
N LEU A 354 6.22 13.10 -3.37
CA LEU A 354 6.51 13.83 -2.14
C LEU A 354 5.26 14.02 -1.27
N LEU A 355 4.12 14.33 -1.88
CA LEU A 355 2.84 14.43 -1.16
C LEU A 355 2.38 13.07 -0.62
N TYR A 356 2.54 11.99 -1.40
CA TYR A 356 2.24 10.63 -0.99
C TYR A 356 3.05 10.23 0.26
N GLU A 357 4.36 10.38 0.20
CA GLU A 357 5.26 10.06 1.32
C GLU A 357 5.03 10.98 2.53
N SER A 358 4.68 12.24 2.30
CA SER A 358 4.35 13.20 3.36
C SER A 358 3.03 12.86 4.07
N GLY A 359 2.03 12.39 3.33
CA GLY A 359 0.78 11.88 3.91
C GLY A 359 1.04 10.66 4.80
N PHE A 360 1.84 9.73 4.31
CA PHE A 360 2.30 8.57 5.08
C PHE A 360 3.07 9.00 6.35
N ALA A 361 3.98 9.96 6.22
CA ALA A 361 4.77 10.47 7.33
C ALA A 361 3.89 11.16 8.39
N ALA A 362 2.89 11.93 7.97
CA ALA A 362 1.94 12.53 8.90
C ALA A 362 1.17 11.47 9.68
N TYR A 363 0.70 10.41 9.01
CA TYR A 363 0.04 9.31 9.73
C TYR A 363 0.94 8.76 10.83
N LEU A 364 2.15 8.32 10.47
CA LEU A 364 3.08 7.69 11.43
C LEU A 364 3.48 8.62 12.57
N LYS A 365 3.66 9.92 12.29
CA LYS A 365 4.04 10.92 13.28
C LYS A 365 2.97 11.14 14.34
N TYR A 366 1.71 11.13 13.96
CA TYR A 366 0.59 11.50 14.83
C TYR A 366 -0.14 10.31 15.48
N ILE A 367 0.38 9.08 15.32
CA ILE A 367 -0.06 7.94 16.15
C ILE A 367 0.23 8.25 17.62
N ALA A 368 -0.72 7.96 18.51
CA ALA A 368 -0.58 8.28 19.93
C ALA A 368 0.61 7.54 20.57
N ASN A 369 1.52 8.28 21.21
CA ASN A 369 2.77 7.72 21.75
C ASN A 369 2.59 6.81 22.97
N ASP A 370 1.41 6.80 23.57
CA ASP A 370 1.07 5.97 24.72
C ASP A 370 0.45 4.62 24.34
N LEU A 371 0.31 4.32 23.05
CA LEU A 371 -0.13 3.01 22.59
C LEU A 371 0.92 1.94 22.87
N LEU A 372 0.44 0.71 23.05
CA LEU A 372 1.26 -0.49 23.12
C LEU A 372 2.09 -0.65 21.82
N PHE A 373 3.30 -1.18 21.93
CA PHE A 373 4.25 -1.21 20.79
C PHE A 373 3.67 -1.84 19.53
N VAL A 374 2.96 -2.97 19.64
CA VAL A 374 2.38 -3.66 18.48
C VAL A 374 1.18 -2.93 17.88
N LEU A 375 0.56 -2.01 18.63
CA LEU A 375 -0.55 -1.18 18.19
C LEU A 375 -0.10 0.18 17.66
N HIS A 376 1.16 0.57 17.88
CA HIS A 376 1.73 1.82 17.38
C HIS A 376 2.12 1.70 15.89
N LYS A 377 1.12 1.49 15.07
CA LYS A 377 1.17 1.39 13.60
C LYS A 377 -0.22 1.67 13.03
N PRO A 378 -0.39 1.96 11.74
CA PRO A 378 -1.71 1.94 11.09
C PRO A 378 -2.41 0.59 11.26
N PRO A 379 -3.75 0.54 11.29
CA PRO A 379 -4.51 -0.71 11.46
C PRO A 379 -4.24 -1.72 10.35
N HIS A 380 -4.00 -1.22 9.14
CA HIS A 380 -3.75 -1.99 7.93
C HIS A 380 -2.95 -1.16 6.92
N PHE A 381 -2.31 -1.83 5.93
CA PHE A 381 -1.61 -1.16 4.83
C PHE A 381 -2.55 -0.22 4.06
N ALA A 382 -3.77 -0.67 3.71
CA ALA A 382 -4.75 0.14 2.97
C ALA A 382 -5.13 1.45 3.68
N ALA A 383 -5.15 1.48 5.02
CA ALA A 383 -5.43 2.70 5.78
C ALA A 383 -4.35 3.76 5.58
N ASN A 384 -3.10 3.32 5.52
CA ASN A 384 -1.97 4.20 5.31
C ASN A 384 -1.87 4.65 3.85
N ASP A 385 -2.06 3.71 2.93
CA ASP A 385 -2.11 3.98 1.49
C ASP A 385 -3.21 4.98 1.15
N ALA A 386 -4.38 4.89 1.81
CA ALA A 386 -5.49 5.82 1.64
C ALA A 386 -5.11 7.27 1.97
N ILE A 387 -4.42 7.48 3.09
CA ILE A 387 -3.98 8.83 3.49
C ILE A 387 -2.92 9.35 2.51
N ALA A 388 -1.98 8.51 2.10
CA ALA A 388 -0.97 8.85 1.11
C ALA A 388 -1.59 9.21 -0.25
N SER A 389 -2.55 8.39 -0.73
CA SER A 389 -3.29 8.61 -1.99
C SER A 389 -4.12 9.90 -1.95
N LEU A 390 -4.78 10.18 -0.82
CA LEU A 390 -5.54 11.42 -0.63
C LEU A 390 -4.64 12.65 -0.87
N PHE A 391 -3.48 12.72 -0.23
CA PHE A 391 -2.57 13.86 -0.38
C PHE A 391 -1.90 13.90 -1.77
N SER A 392 -1.51 12.78 -2.33
CA SER A 392 -0.87 12.72 -3.66
C SER A 392 -1.76 13.25 -4.77
N SER A 393 -3.07 13.10 -4.65
CA SER A 393 -4.06 13.57 -5.62
C SER A 393 -4.07 15.10 -5.80
N PHE A 394 -3.56 15.85 -4.82
CA PHE A 394 -3.51 17.32 -4.91
C PHE A 394 -2.47 17.83 -5.90
N SER A 395 -1.46 17.05 -6.27
CA SER A 395 -0.39 17.49 -7.18
C SER A 395 -0.88 17.97 -8.55
N THR A 396 -2.03 17.49 -9.01
CA THR A 396 -2.66 17.87 -10.28
C THR A 396 -3.95 18.69 -10.08
N ASN A 397 -4.36 18.93 -8.84
CA ASN A 397 -5.60 19.63 -8.53
C ASN A 397 -5.47 21.14 -8.80
N PRO A 398 -6.32 21.73 -9.68
CA PRO A 398 -6.23 23.15 -10.04
C PRO A 398 -6.39 24.12 -8.87
N GLY A 399 -7.23 23.78 -7.89
CA GLY A 399 -7.45 24.59 -6.69
C GLY A 399 -6.19 24.63 -5.81
N TRP A 400 -5.57 23.47 -5.58
CA TRP A 400 -4.33 23.35 -4.84
C TRP A 400 -3.15 24.02 -5.57
N LEU A 401 -3.03 23.85 -6.90
CA LEU A 401 -2.05 24.54 -7.73
C LEU A 401 -2.15 26.06 -7.58
N LYS A 402 -3.37 26.59 -7.56
CA LYS A 402 -3.61 28.02 -7.37
C LYS A 402 -3.23 28.49 -5.96
N LYS A 403 -3.64 27.78 -4.92
CA LYS A 403 -3.53 28.23 -3.52
C LYS A 403 -2.16 27.96 -2.93
N VAL A 404 -1.57 26.79 -3.21
CA VAL A 404 -0.30 26.33 -2.62
C VAL A 404 0.88 26.67 -3.53
N VAL A 405 0.81 26.32 -4.82
CA VAL A 405 1.92 26.57 -5.76
C VAL A 405 1.95 28.03 -6.23
N GLY A 406 0.80 28.73 -6.19
CA GLY A 406 0.69 30.12 -6.62
C GLY A 406 0.48 30.28 -8.13
N VAL A 407 -0.05 29.26 -8.79
CA VAL A 407 -0.41 29.30 -10.22
C VAL A 407 -1.53 30.31 -10.43
N SER A 408 -1.44 31.11 -11.50
CA SER A 408 -2.45 32.14 -11.80
C SER A 408 -3.84 31.52 -12.04
N LYS A 409 -4.91 32.24 -11.68
CA LYS A 409 -6.28 31.81 -11.95
C LYS A 409 -6.50 31.51 -13.44
N THR A 410 -5.98 32.32 -14.32
CA THR A 410 -6.09 32.13 -15.78
C THR A 410 -5.45 30.81 -16.23
N SER A 411 -4.30 30.43 -15.66
CA SER A 411 -3.64 29.17 -15.99
C SER A 411 -4.38 27.96 -15.40
N THR A 412 -4.87 28.05 -14.17
CA THR A 412 -5.63 26.96 -13.55
C THR A 412 -6.99 26.75 -14.20
N ASP A 413 -7.69 27.84 -14.60
CA ASP A 413 -8.96 27.74 -15.33
C ASP A 413 -8.79 27.04 -16.69
N LYS A 414 -7.66 27.26 -17.38
CA LYS A 414 -7.37 26.61 -18.68
C LYS A 414 -7.22 25.09 -18.59
N ILE A 415 -6.64 24.61 -17.49
CA ILE A 415 -6.36 23.17 -17.34
C ILE A 415 -7.46 22.43 -16.54
N LYS A 416 -8.40 23.15 -15.94
CA LYS A 416 -9.34 22.59 -14.97
C LYS A 416 -10.11 21.39 -15.54
N ASP A 417 -10.74 21.54 -16.69
CA ASP A 417 -11.53 20.49 -17.32
C ASP A 417 -10.67 19.29 -17.72
N ALA A 418 -9.53 19.54 -18.39
CA ALA A 418 -8.61 18.49 -18.79
C ALA A 418 -8.03 17.72 -17.59
N SER A 419 -7.70 18.43 -16.49
CA SER A 419 -7.20 17.81 -15.26
C SER A 419 -8.22 16.88 -14.62
N LEU A 420 -9.49 17.32 -14.53
CA LEU A 420 -10.56 16.52 -13.96
C LEU A 420 -10.85 15.28 -14.81
N LYS A 421 -10.90 15.44 -16.15
CA LYS A 421 -11.09 14.34 -17.08
C LYS A 421 -9.94 13.31 -17.01
N GLN A 422 -8.69 13.77 -16.97
CA GLN A 422 -7.53 12.89 -16.85
C GLN A 422 -7.54 12.15 -15.51
N LEU A 423 -7.85 12.81 -14.39
CA LEU A 423 -7.97 12.17 -13.09
C LEU A 423 -9.06 11.11 -13.09
N ARG A 424 -10.24 11.41 -13.63
CA ARG A 424 -11.33 10.44 -13.78
C ARG A 424 -10.88 9.21 -14.57
N LEU A 425 -10.21 9.44 -15.69
CA LEU A 425 -9.69 8.37 -16.54
C LEU A 425 -8.70 7.47 -15.78
N GLU A 426 -7.75 8.06 -15.06
CA GLU A 426 -6.77 7.34 -14.24
C GLU A 426 -7.45 6.46 -13.19
N LYS A 427 -8.44 6.99 -12.49
CA LYS A 427 -9.16 6.25 -11.46
C LYS A 427 -9.92 5.05 -12.04
N TYR A 428 -10.61 5.22 -13.17
CA TYR A 428 -11.33 4.11 -13.81
C TYR A 428 -10.38 3.04 -14.36
N VAL A 429 -9.33 3.43 -15.06
CA VAL A 429 -8.34 2.48 -15.60
C VAL A 429 -7.71 1.68 -14.47
N PHE A 430 -7.34 2.34 -13.37
CA PHE A 430 -6.77 1.67 -12.21
C PHE A 430 -7.77 0.69 -11.56
N SER A 431 -9.04 1.05 -11.43
CA SER A 431 -10.05 0.15 -10.86
C SER A 431 -10.18 -1.14 -11.67
N ARG A 432 -10.10 -1.08 -13.00
CA ARG A 432 -10.15 -2.24 -13.89
C ARG A 432 -8.91 -3.12 -13.77
N TRP A 433 -7.75 -2.49 -13.74
CA TRP A 433 -6.49 -3.19 -13.49
C TRP A 433 -6.49 -3.89 -12.12
N ALA A 434 -7.01 -3.25 -11.09
CA ALA A 434 -7.11 -3.84 -9.76
C ALA A 434 -8.00 -5.11 -9.74
N GLN A 435 -9.09 -5.13 -10.53
CA GLN A 435 -9.91 -6.34 -10.73
C GLN A 435 -9.10 -7.49 -11.32
N VAL A 436 -8.32 -7.21 -12.37
CA VAL A 436 -7.47 -8.23 -13.01
C VAL A 436 -6.48 -8.82 -12.01
N MET A 437 -5.78 -7.96 -11.27
CA MET A 437 -4.76 -8.41 -10.31
C MET A 437 -5.36 -9.19 -9.13
N TYR A 438 -6.45 -8.71 -8.55
CA TYR A 438 -7.13 -9.35 -7.44
C TYR A 438 -7.60 -10.75 -7.82
N ARG A 439 -8.39 -10.86 -8.89
CA ARG A 439 -8.98 -12.13 -9.31
C ARG A 439 -7.95 -13.11 -9.85
N PHE A 440 -6.97 -12.62 -10.59
CA PHE A 440 -5.89 -13.47 -11.09
C PHE A 440 -5.10 -14.10 -9.94
N GLU A 441 -4.70 -13.29 -8.95
CA GLU A 441 -3.90 -13.79 -7.85
C GLU A 441 -4.70 -14.76 -6.97
N GLN A 442 -5.96 -14.47 -6.68
CA GLN A 442 -6.87 -15.37 -5.96
C GLN A 442 -6.98 -16.72 -6.66
N GLU A 443 -7.29 -16.73 -7.98
CA GLU A 443 -7.45 -17.97 -8.77
C GLU A 443 -6.15 -18.72 -8.95
N MET A 444 -5.02 -18.04 -9.05
CA MET A 444 -3.69 -18.66 -9.11
C MET A 444 -3.36 -19.46 -7.83
N TYR A 445 -3.82 -18.97 -6.66
CA TYR A 445 -3.67 -19.71 -5.39
C TYR A 445 -4.74 -20.79 -5.21
N ASN A 446 -5.95 -20.61 -5.74
CA ASN A 446 -7.01 -21.62 -5.71
C ASN A 446 -6.65 -22.86 -6.53
N ASP A 447 -6.15 -22.66 -7.75
CA ASP A 447 -5.68 -23.76 -8.62
C ASP A 447 -4.43 -23.32 -9.41
N PRO A 448 -3.23 -23.55 -8.87
CA PRO A 448 -1.97 -23.18 -9.54
C PRO A 448 -1.63 -24.04 -10.77
N ASP A 449 -2.38 -25.14 -11.01
CA ASP A 449 -2.17 -26.06 -12.14
C ASP A 449 -3.09 -25.77 -13.34
N GLN A 450 -4.05 -24.83 -13.19
CA GLN A 450 -4.90 -24.39 -14.30
C GLN A 450 -4.13 -23.66 -15.40
N ASP A 451 -4.77 -23.44 -16.55
CA ASP A 451 -4.18 -22.62 -17.64
C ASP A 451 -4.18 -21.13 -17.24
N LEU A 452 -3.11 -20.72 -16.54
CA LEU A 452 -2.92 -19.35 -16.06
C LEU A 452 -2.78 -18.33 -17.20
N ASN A 453 -2.33 -18.76 -18.40
CA ASN A 453 -2.23 -17.85 -19.55
C ASN A 453 -3.62 -17.51 -20.07
N THR A 454 -4.49 -18.50 -20.19
CA THR A 454 -5.89 -18.28 -20.59
C THR A 454 -6.65 -17.50 -19.52
N LEU A 455 -6.47 -17.84 -18.25
CA LEU A 455 -7.07 -17.09 -17.14
C LEU A 455 -6.68 -15.60 -17.19
N TRP A 456 -5.38 -15.31 -17.32
CA TRP A 456 -4.90 -13.92 -17.38
C TRP A 456 -5.60 -13.12 -18.48
N TRP A 457 -5.61 -13.66 -19.70
CA TRP A 457 -6.21 -12.94 -20.80
C TRP A 457 -7.73 -12.83 -20.73
N SER A 458 -8.41 -13.84 -20.20
CA SER A 458 -9.86 -13.74 -19.95
C SER A 458 -10.21 -12.61 -18.96
N LEU A 459 -9.38 -12.41 -17.94
CA LEU A 459 -9.56 -11.32 -16.98
C LEU A 459 -9.21 -9.96 -17.61
N VAL A 460 -8.14 -9.86 -18.39
CA VAL A 460 -7.76 -8.63 -19.10
C VAL A 460 -8.85 -8.22 -20.09
N GLU A 461 -9.36 -9.15 -20.90
CA GLU A 461 -10.45 -8.90 -21.85
C GLU A 461 -11.75 -8.50 -21.13
N ASN A 462 -12.10 -9.17 -20.05
CA ASN A 462 -13.34 -8.89 -19.32
C ASN A 462 -13.30 -7.55 -18.56
N TYR A 463 -12.19 -7.24 -17.89
CA TYR A 463 -12.14 -6.05 -17.01
C TYR A 463 -11.51 -4.84 -17.69
N GLN A 464 -10.46 -4.99 -18.45
CA GLN A 464 -9.77 -3.88 -19.13
C GLN A 464 -10.26 -3.66 -20.58
N MET A 465 -11.02 -4.61 -21.14
CA MET A 465 -11.53 -4.56 -22.53
C MET A 465 -10.38 -4.36 -23.54
N ILE A 466 -9.29 -5.10 -23.36
CA ILE A 466 -8.13 -5.08 -24.24
C ILE A 466 -8.04 -6.43 -24.98
N ASN A 467 -7.90 -6.36 -26.31
CA ASN A 467 -7.79 -7.55 -27.14
C ASN A 467 -6.52 -8.35 -26.83
N LYS A 468 -6.67 -9.67 -26.65
CA LYS A 468 -5.53 -10.58 -26.60
C LYS A 468 -4.82 -10.59 -27.95
N PRO A 469 -3.47 -10.48 -28.01
CA PRO A 469 -2.75 -10.65 -29.27
C PRO A 469 -3.01 -12.04 -29.86
N LYS A 470 -3.25 -12.08 -31.18
CA LYS A 470 -3.57 -13.33 -31.88
C LYS A 470 -2.51 -14.40 -31.63
N GLU A 471 -2.96 -15.64 -31.43
CA GLU A 471 -2.12 -16.83 -31.17
C GLU A 471 -1.17 -16.73 -29.96
N ARG A 472 -1.28 -15.66 -29.12
CA ARG A 472 -0.43 -15.50 -27.96
C ARG A 472 -0.85 -16.46 -26.83
N ASN A 473 0.08 -17.35 -26.47
CA ASN A 473 -0.05 -18.23 -25.30
C ASN A 473 1.24 -18.17 -24.47
N GLU A 474 1.42 -17.05 -23.76
CA GLU A 474 2.65 -16.72 -23.06
C GLU A 474 2.34 -16.28 -21.62
N PRO A 475 3.23 -16.53 -20.66
CA PRO A 475 3.01 -16.22 -19.27
C PRO A 475 3.18 -14.71 -18.99
N ASP A 476 2.34 -13.87 -19.61
CA ASP A 476 2.36 -12.42 -19.44
C ASP A 476 2.10 -11.99 -18.00
N TRP A 477 1.27 -12.74 -17.27
CA TRP A 477 1.00 -12.59 -15.86
C TRP A 477 2.26 -12.68 -15.01
N ALA A 478 3.17 -13.60 -15.34
CA ALA A 478 4.40 -13.84 -14.59
C ALA A 478 5.38 -12.67 -14.68
N THR A 479 5.12 -11.67 -15.53
CA THR A 479 5.96 -10.47 -15.65
C THR A 479 5.64 -9.40 -14.57
N LYS A 480 4.63 -9.63 -13.74
CA LYS A 480 4.29 -8.73 -12.63
C LYS A 480 5.03 -9.12 -11.35
N THR A 481 6.04 -8.34 -10.98
CA THR A 481 6.91 -8.62 -9.82
C THR A 481 6.18 -8.70 -8.48
N HIS A 482 5.01 -8.06 -8.35
CA HIS A 482 4.20 -8.06 -7.11
C HIS A 482 3.81 -9.46 -6.68
N LEU A 483 3.53 -10.38 -7.60
CA LEU A 483 3.20 -11.78 -7.30
C LEU A 483 4.31 -12.50 -6.50
N ILE A 484 5.55 -11.99 -6.60
CA ILE A 484 6.71 -12.53 -5.87
C ILE A 484 7.04 -11.68 -4.65
N THR A 485 7.10 -10.34 -4.82
CA THR A 485 7.66 -9.43 -3.82
C THR A 485 6.65 -8.99 -2.76
N MET A 486 5.36 -8.95 -3.12
CA MET A 486 4.25 -8.55 -2.27
C MET A 486 3.01 -9.42 -2.54
N PRO A 487 3.12 -10.75 -2.33
CA PRO A 487 2.05 -11.68 -2.66
C PRO A 487 0.78 -11.39 -1.85
N CYS A 488 -0.37 -11.66 -2.45
CA CYS A 488 -1.70 -11.57 -1.84
C CYS A 488 -2.03 -10.18 -1.26
N SER A 489 -1.47 -9.11 -1.85
CA SER A 489 -1.61 -7.77 -1.28
C SER A 489 -2.01 -6.69 -2.28
N TYR A 490 -2.06 -6.98 -3.58
CA TYR A 490 -2.30 -5.96 -4.61
C TYR A 490 -3.66 -5.28 -4.50
N HIS A 491 -4.70 -6.00 -4.09
CA HIS A 491 -6.04 -5.47 -3.84
C HIS A 491 -6.07 -4.30 -2.84
N ASN A 492 -5.10 -4.23 -1.93
CA ASN A 492 -5.04 -3.18 -0.91
C ASN A 492 -4.80 -1.78 -1.48
N TYR A 493 -4.19 -1.64 -2.67
CA TYR A 493 -4.08 -0.36 -3.35
C TYR A 493 -5.46 0.16 -3.80
N MET A 494 -6.34 -0.74 -4.25
CA MET A 494 -7.72 -0.34 -4.57
C MET A 494 -8.52 -0.02 -3.32
N LEU A 495 -8.38 -0.80 -2.26
CA LEU A 495 -9.00 -0.46 -0.97
C LEU A 495 -8.52 0.89 -0.45
N GLY A 496 -7.24 1.22 -0.62
CA GLY A 496 -6.68 2.54 -0.30
C GLY A 496 -7.40 3.67 -1.04
N GLU A 497 -7.63 3.51 -2.34
CA GLU A 497 -8.38 4.49 -3.15
C GLU A 497 -9.84 4.64 -2.71
N LEU A 498 -10.52 3.52 -2.39
CA LEU A 498 -11.90 3.56 -1.88
C LEU A 498 -11.98 4.28 -0.54
N ILE A 499 -11.09 3.95 0.40
CA ILE A 499 -10.99 4.59 1.71
C ILE A 499 -10.66 6.07 1.57
N ALA A 500 -9.71 6.44 0.69
CA ALA A 500 -9.36 7.84 0.42
C ALA A 500 -10.57 8.65 -0.03
N SER A 501 -11.39 8.09 -0.93
CA SER A 501 -12.62 8.72 -1.42
C SER A 501 -13.66 8.90 -0.31
N GLN A 502 -13.82 7.90 0.56
CA GLN A 502 -14.75 7.98 1.68
C GLN A 502 -14.31 9.04 2.71
N ILE A 503 -13.01 9.08 3.06
CA ILE A 503 -12.45 10.11 3.94
C ILE A 503 -12.57 11.50 3.31
N HIS A 504 -12.27 11.63 2.01
CA HIS A 504 -12.41 12.88 1.28
C HIS A 504 -13.85 13.40 1.32
N THR A 505 -14.82 12.53 1.05
CA THR A 505 -16.25 12.87 1.12
C THR A 505 -16.65 13.31 2.53
N TYR A 506 -16.20 12.58 3.56
CA TYR A 506 -16.48 12.95 4.95
C TYR A 506 -15.91 14.34 5.31
N ILE A 507 -14.66 14.62 4.91
CA ILE A 507 -14.03 15.93 5.14
C ILE A 507 -14.84 17.05 4.47
N ASN A 508 -15.24 16.85 3.20
CA ASN A 508 -16.01 17.85 2.48
C ASN A 508 -17.36 18.15 3.13
N GLN A 509 -18.11 17.13 3.49
CA GLN A 509 -19.46 17.28 4.02
C GLN A 509 -19.51 17.72 5.49
N ASN A 510 -18.58 17.22 6.33
CA ASN A 510 -18.67 17.37 7.78
C ASN A 510 -17.66 18.36 8.39
N ILE A 511 -16.57 18.66 7.67
CA ILE A 511 -15.52 19.57 8.15
C ILE A 511 -15.54 20.89 7.38
N LEU A 512 -15.78 20.83 6.06
CA LEU A 512 -15.74 22.00 5.20
C LEU A 512 -17.12 22.60 4.90
N ASP A 513 -18.19 21.89 5.20
CA ASP A 513 -19.58 22.22 4.86
C ASP A 513 -19.69 22.60 3.36
N ASP A 514 -19.10 21.76 2.50
CA ASP A 514 -18.95 22.01 1.07
C ASP A 514 -19.26 20.77 0.23
N ASN A 515 -20.29 20.83 -0.59
CA ASN A 515 -20.60 19.78 -1.55
C ASN A 515 -19.81 19.89 -2.86
N GLY A 516 -18.99 20.94 -3.03
CA GLY A 516 -18.28 21.25 -4.28
C GLY A 516 -16.82 20.79 -4.32
N GLY A 517 -16.31 20.16 -3.25
CA GLY A 517 -14.96 19.59 -3.22
C GLY A 517 -13.88 20.42 -2.53
N CYS A 518 -12.84 19.73 -2.12
CA CYS A 518 -11.70 20.19 -1.33
C CYS A 518 -10.75 21.19 -2.05
N ASP A 519 -11.09 21.67 -3.24
CA ASP A 519 -10.20 22.38 -4.16
C ASP A 519 -9.43 23.54 -3.53
N THR A 520 -10.10 24.39 -2.75
CA THR A 520 -9.46 25.56 -2.13
C THR A 520 -9.65 25.63 -0.62
N LYS A 521 -10.63 24.95 -0.07
CA LYS A 521 -10.95 24.96 1.36
C LYS A 521 -10.09 24.00 2.18
N CYS A 522 -9.38 23.08 1.52
CA CYS A 522 -8.40 22.19 2.13
C CYS A 522 -7.02 22.82 2.34
N VAL A 523 -6.89 24.12 2.20
CA VAL A 523 -5.65 24.86 2.43
C VAL A 523 -5.86 25.82 3.59
N ASP A 524 -4.89 25.90 4.50
CA ASP A 524 -4.92 26.76 5.70
C ASP A 524 -6.16 26.51 6.61
N ASN A 525 -6.58 25.26 6.73
CA ASN A 525 -7.70 24.85 7.59
C ASN A 525 -7.27 23.78 8.61
N PRO A 526 -6.92 24.15 9.85
CA PRO A 526 -6.42 23.23 10.87
C PRO A 526 -7.46 22.24 11.39
N GLU A 527 -8.76 22.44 11.16
CA GLU A 527 -9.80 21.49 11.58
C GLU A 527 -9.69 20.16 10.83
N ILE A 528 -9.13 20.19 9.59
CA ILE A 528 -8.82 18.96 8.83
C ILE A 528 -7.79 18.12 9.56
N GLY A 529 -6.67 18.74 9.95
CA GLY A 529 -5.62 18.05 10.69
C GLY A 529 -6.10 17.54 12.05
N LYS A 530 -6.88 18.33 12.75
CA LYS A 530 -7.48 17.92 14.02
C LYS A 530 -8.37 16.68 13.85
N TYR A 531 -9.25 16.67 12.85
CA TYR A 531 -10.06 15.50 12.54
C TYR A 531 -9.18 14.28 12.20
N MET A 532 -8.20 14.44 11.30
CA MET A 532 -7.33 13.35 10.89
C MET A 532 -6.51 12.81 12.06
N ILE A 533 -5.97 13.69 12.92
CA ILE A 533 -5.24 13.27 14.12
C ILE A 533 -6.15 12.50 15.06
N ASP A 534 -7.30 13.07 15.41
CA ASP A 534 -8.13 12.52 16.49
C ASP A 534 -8.88 11.24 16.06
N LYS A 535 -9.30 11.15 14.78
CA LYS A 535 -10.12 10.04 14.28
C LYS A 535 -9.34 8.98 13.50
N LEU A 536 -8.30 9.38 12.76
CA LEU A 536 -7.58 8.48 11.86
C LEU A 536 -6.22 8.05 12.42
N PHE A 537 -5.42 9.00 12.97
CA PHE A 537 -4.02 8.71 13.29
C PHE A 537 -3.79 8.22 14.71
N LYS A 538 -4.25 8.97 15.72
CA LYS A 538 -4.09 8.63 17.14
C LYS A 538 -4.48 7.20 17.51
N PRO A 539 -5.57 6.64 16.97
CA PRO A 539 -5.96 5.29 17.32
C PRO A 539 -4.95 4.22 16.97
N GLY A 540 -4.08 4.46 15.95
CA GLY A 540 -3.17 3.43 15.47
C GLY A 540 -3.92 2.14 15.13
N ALA A 541 -3.38 0.97 15.51
CA ALA A 541 -3.97 -0.33 15.27
C ALA A 541 -4.87 -0.84 16.41
N THR A 542 -5.44 0.03 17.24
CA THR A 542 -6.40 -0.36 18.31
C THR A 542 -7.73 -0.86 17.74
N TYR A 543 -8.06 -0.47 16.52
CA TYR A 543 -9.16 -1.00 15.72
C TYR A 543 -8.66 -1.91 14.59
N ASN A 544 -9.51 -2.78 14.03
CA ASN A 544 -9.29 -3.33 12.70
C ASN A 544 -9.64 -2.28 11.64
N LEU A 545 -9.36 -2.56 10.36
CA LEU A 545 -9.56 -1.63 9.26
C LEU A 545 -11.00 -1.09 9.20
N ASN A 546 -11.99 -1.99 9.25
CA ASN A 546 -13.40 -1.63 9.13
C ASN A 546 -13.90 -0.78 10.29
N SER A 547 -13.61 -1.22 11.53
CA SER A 547 -13.99 -0.46 12.72
C SER A 547 -13.27 0.88 12.82
N TRP A 548 -12.04 0.98 12.33
CA TRP A 548 -11.28 2.23 12.23
C TRP A 548 -11.96 3.21 11.28
N LEU A 549 -12.34 2.75 10.08
CA LEU A 549 -13.00 3.59 9.09
C LEU A 549 -14.42 4.01 9.54
N GLU A 550 -15.20 3.06 10.07
CA GLU A 550 -16.55 3.32 10.60
C GLU A 550 -16.51 4.33 11.77
N ASN A 551 -15.52 4.22 12.67
CA ASN A 551 -15.33 5.21 13.75
C ASN A 551 -14.93 6.59 13.23
N ALA A 552 -14.25 6.66 12.09
CA ALA A 552 -13.78 7.92 11.51
C ALA A 552 -14.85 8.60 10.64
N THR A 553 -15.63 7.84 9.88
CA THR A 553 -16.57 8.36 8.88
C THR A 553 -18.04 8.09 9.19
N GLY A 554 -18.32 7.22 10.19
CA GLY A 554 -19.69 6.79 10.54
C GLY A 554 -20.23 5.66 9.67
N GLU A 555 -19.51 5.23 8.65
CA GLU A 555 -19.97 4.24 7.68
C GLU A 555 -18.89 3.19 7.40
N LYS A 556 -19.31 1.97 7.05
CA LYS A 556 -18.42 0.91 6.57
C LYS A 556 -17.84 1.28 5.21
N LEU A 557 -16.76 0.59 4.81
CA LEU A 557 -16.18 0.75 3.49
C LEU A 557 -17.20 0.46 2.40
N SER A 558 -17.41 1.43 1.48
CA SER A 558 -18.26 1.28 0.31
C SER A 558 -17.59 1.85 -0.95
N PRO A 559 -17.67 1.15 -2.08
CA PRO A 559 -17.26 1.67 -3.38
C PRO A 559 -18.06 2.88 -3.87
N ASP A 560 -19.26 3.13 -3.30
CA ASP A 560 -20.13 4.26 -3.69
C ASP A 560 -19.44 5.62 -3.58
N PHE A 561 -18.64 5.82 -2.53
CA PHE A 561 -17.93 7.09 -2.34
C PHE A 561 -16.96 7.37 -3.48
N TYR A 562 -16.24 6.34 -3.91
CA TYR A 562 -15.31 6.42 -5.03
C TYR A 562 -16.04 6.70 -6.35
N THR A 563 -17.10 5.96 -6.62
CA THR A 563 -17.86 6.14 -7.85
C THR A 563 -18.57 7.49 -7.88
N ASN A 564 -19.17 7.93 -6.77
CA ASN A 564 -19.81 9.24 -6.68
C ASN A 564 -18.81 10.39 -6.86
N GLN A 565 -17.59 10.26 -6.34
CA GLN A 565 -16.55 11.28 -6.48
C GLN A 565 -16.08 11.45 -7.94
N TYR A 566 -15.99 10.35 -8.69
CA TYR A 566 -15.40 10.37 -10.02
C TYR A 566 -16.42 10.19 -11.18
N ILE A 567 -17.67 9.77 -10.92
CA ILE A 567 -18.71 9.65 -11.95
C ILE A 567 -19.46 10.97 -12.16
N LYS A 568 -19.80 11.67 -11.08
CA LYS A 568 -20.68 12.86 -11.10
C LYS A 568 -19.91 14.17 -11.32
N ILE A 569 -18.88 14.16 -12.15
CA ILE A 569 -18.31 15.42 -12.65
C ILE A 569 -19.23 15.87 -13.81
N GLU A 570 -20.31 16.57 -13.47
CA GLU A 570 -21.11 17.35 -14.42
C GLU A 570 -20.37 18.61 -14.89
#